data_d2120795c48df21ad4217ac71a9a9c4f
#
_entry.id   d2120795c48df21ad4217ac71a9a9c4f
#
_cell.length_a   1.000
_cell.length_b   1.000
_cell.length_c   1.000
_cell.angle_alpha   90.00
_cell.angle_beta   90.00
_cell.angle_gamma   90.00
#
_symmetry.space_group_name_H-M   'P 1'
#
loop_
_entity.id
_entity.type
_entity.pdbx_description
1 polymer ?
#
loop_
_entity_poly.entity_id
_entity_poly.type
_entity_poly.pdbx_seq_one_letter_code
_entity_poly.pdbx_strand_id
1 'polypeptide(L)'
;MPKEQEDSGLQLGPMRSPFPEKVDRVSVPIKSSVDGKDLEKIIEFGVEKGASAGIAISTKDIVINDLMQVKCRIPTCWGYNSSYFCPPRTATSEEMREIVQDYEWAILLSIPPPDEPDAPYDDIFNYMNRMKEIIGRTEVESQYTGYVDSMGFTGGPCSICGMFSPEWVQARIEEKKVPHCPLITRESIVCLQFYHCRPATQAVGMDMYKTARNVGWEEYLYPPRPVVEGRTDWPCLPGVYPILVK
;
A
#
# COMPACT_ATOMS: atom_id res chain seq x y z
N MET A 1 -17.93 3.71 -48.74
CA MET A 1 -17.93 2.40 -48.10
C MET A 1 -16.98 2.51 -46.91
N PRO A 2 -17.45 2.50 -45.67
CA PRO A 2 -16.58 2.49 -44.49
C PRO A 2 -16.01 1.07 -44.33
N LYS A 3 -14.69 1.01 -44.07
CA LYS A 3 -14.00 -0.25 -43.76
C LYS A 3 -14.39 -0.66 -42.32
N GLU A 4 -14.90 -1.86 -42.19
CA GLU A 4 -15.10 -2.54 -40.93
C GLU A 4 -13.75 -2.67 -40.22
N GLN A 5 -13.66 -2.13 -39.00
CA GLN A 5 -12.56 -2.42 -38.11
C GLN A 5 -12.77 -3.81 -37.52
N GLU A 6 -11.87 -4.72 -37.84
CA GLU A 6 -11.80 -6.03 -37.22
C GLU A 6 -11.52 -5.85 -35.72
N ASP A 7 -12.48 -6.29 -34.92
CA ASP A 7 -12.41 -6.40 -33.49
C ASP A 7 -11.41 -7.52 -33.15
N SER A 8 -10.16 -7.15 -32.84
CA SER A 8 -9.16 -8.08 -32.31
C SER A 8 -9.51 -8.43 -30.87
N GLY A 9 -10.52 -9.27 -30.71
CA GLY A 9 -10.92 -9.80 -29.43
C GLY A 9 -9.75 -10.54 -28.76
N LEU A 10 -9.21 -9.93 -27.72
CA LEU A 10 -8.23 -10.56 -26.83
C LEU A 10 -8.92 -11.79 -26.19
N GLN A 11 -8.71 -12.97 -26.77
CA GLN A 11 -9.15 -14.22 -26.17
C GLN A 11 -8.32 -14.45 -24.90
N LEU A 12 -8.84 -14.00 -23.77
CA LEU A 12 -8.33 -14.41 -22.46
C LEU A 12 -8.58 -15.92 -22.36
N GLY A 13 -7.52 -16.72 -22.43
CA GLY A 13 -7.59 -18.14 -22.12
C GLY A 13 -8.22 -18.35 -20.74
N PRO A 14 -8.77 -19.55 -20.46
CA PRO A 14 -9.39 -19.81 -19.18
C PRO A 14 -8.41 -19.47 -18.06
N MET A 15 -8.77 -18.47 -17.23
CA MET A 15 -8.00 -18.11 -16.06
C MET A 15 -7.93 -19.35 -15.15
N ARG A 16 -6.76 -19.97 -15.07
CA ARG A 16 -6.52 -20.97 -14.04
C ARG A 16 -6.64 -20.26 -12.70
N SER A 17 -7.53 -20.72 -11.84
CA SER A 17 -7.62 -20.27 -10.46
C SER A 17 -6.22 -20.35 -9.85
N PRO A 18 -5.67 -19.28 -9.29
CA PRO A 18 -4.41 -19.35 -8.55
C PRO A 18 -4.55 -20.12 -7.24
N PHE A 19 -5.77 -20.53 -6.89
CA PHE A 19 -6.06 -21.28 -5.69
C PHE A 19 -6.03 -22.79 -6.00
N PRO A 20 -5.45 -23.61 -5.11
CA PRO A 20 -5.51 -25.05 -5.23
C PRO A 20 -6.97 -25.53 -5.23
N GLU A 21 -7.30 -26.53 -6.05
CA GLU A 21 -8.66 -27.08 -6.21
C GLU A 21 -9.26 -27.63 -4.89
N LYS A 22 -8.44 -27.89 -3.90
CA LYS A 22 -8.83 -28.22 -2.52
C LYS A 22 -8.02 -27.39 -1.56
N VAL A 23 -8.67 -26.41 -0.95
CA VAL A 23 -8.19 -25.82 0.29
C VAL A 23 -8.83 -26.63 1.41
N ASP A 24 -8.03 -27.38 2.15
CA ASP A 24 -8.48 -27.90 3.43
C ASP A 24 -8.88 -26.68 4.26
N ARG A 25 -10.17 -26.59 4.61
CA ARG A 25 -10.66 -25.47 5.41
C ARG A 25 -10.02 -25.56 6.80
N VAL A 26 -8.90 -24.90 6.95
CA VAL A 26 -8.31 -24.66 8.27
C VAL A 26 -9.23 -23.65 8.96
N SER A 27 -9.95 -24.12 9.97
CA SER A 27 -10.68 -23.19 10.84
C SER A 27 -9.66 -22.48 11.71
N VAL A 28 -9.38 -21.22 11.38
CA VAL A 28 -8.55 -20.35 12.23
C VAL A 28 -9.43 -19.83 13.35
N PRO A 29 -9.11 -20.09 14.63
CA PRO A 29 -9.86 -19.53 15.75
C PRO A 29 -9.72 -18.01 15.72
N ILE A 30 -10.85 -17.30 15.73
CA ILE A 30 -10.85 -15.84 15.86
C ILE A 30 -10.47 -15.50 17.30
N LYS A 31 -9.46 -14.66 17.47
CA LYS A 31 -9.02 -14.17 18.78
C LYS A 31 -9.81 -12.94 19.18
N SER A 32 -10.16 -12.88 20.45
CA SER A 32 -10.86 -11.73 21.05
C SER A 32 -9.92 -10.71 21.69
N SER A 33 -8.65 -11.04 21.79
CA SER A 33 -7.61 -10.16 22.35
C SER A 33 -6.27 -10.44 21.70
N VAL A 34 -5.44 -9.41 21.61
CA VAL A 34 -4.09 -9.49 21.02
C VAL A 34 -3.10 -10.00 22.07
N ASP A 35 -2.37 -11.06 21.73
CA ASP A 35 -1.29 -11.60 22.55
C ASP A 35 0.06 -11.04 22.07
N GLY A 36 0.88 -10.54 23.01
CA GLY A 36 2.19 -9.98 22.68
C GLY A 36 3.13 -10.98 21.97
N LYS A 37 3.04 -12.28 22.31
CA LYS A 37 3.83 -13.33 21.65
C LYS A 37 3.41 -13.57 20.19
N ASP A 38 2.14 -13.38 19.89
CA ASP A 38 1.67 -13.49 18.52
C ASP A 38 2.10 -12.27 17.69
N LEU A 39 2.12 -11.08 18.30
CA LEU A 39 2.68 -9.89 17.65
C LEU A 39 4.15 -10.08 17.29
N GLU A 40 4.95 -10.67 18.20
CA GLU A 40 6.36 -10.99 17.94
C GLU A 40 6.50 -11.93 16.73
N LYS A 41 5.70 -13.00 16.66
CA LYS A 41 5.72 -13.94 15.53
C LYS A 41 5.36 -13.27 14.20
N ILE A 42 4.35 -12.39 14.20
CA ILE A 42 3.94 -11.66 13.01
C ILE A 42 5.05 -10.69 12.57
N ILE A 43 5.72 -10.04 13.51
CA ILE A 43 6.89 -9.19 13.24
C ILE A 43 8.03 -10.01 12.63
N GLU A 44 8.37 -11.15 13.25
CA GLU A 44 9.41 -12.07 12.75
C GLU A 44 9.10 -12.52 11.31
N PHE A 45 7.84 -12.85 11.03
CA PHE A 45 7.40 -13.18 9.67
C PHE A 45 7.60 -12.01 8.70
N GLY A 46 7.23 -10.79 9.09
CA GLY A 46 7.45 -9.59 8.27
C GLY A 46 8.94 -9.36 7.94
N VAL A 47 9.81 -9.59 8.93
CA VAL A 47 11.26 -9.51 8.76
C VAL A 47 11.77 -10.63 7.85
N GLU A 48 11.29 -11.87 8.02
CA GLU A 48 11.59 -12.99 7.10
C GLU A 48 11.19 -12.67 5.65
N LYS A 49 10.09 -11.96 5.44
CA LYS A 49 9.64 -11.54 4.09
C LYS A 49 10.41 -10.34 3.54
N GLY A 50 11.26 -9.71 4.32
CA GLY A 50 12.22 -8.71 3.85
C GLY A 50 12.06 -7.31 4.44
N ALA A 51 11.29 -7.13 5.51
CA ALA A 51 11.41 -5.94 6.33
C ALA A 51 12.77 -5.94 7.06
N SER A 52 13.34 -4.77 7.30
CA SER A 52 14.62 -4.65 8.03
C SER A 52 14.44 -4.71 9.54
N ALA A 53 13.28 -4.30 10.03
CA ALA A 53 12.90 -4.33 11.45
C ALA A 53 11.38 -4.26 11.61
N GLY A 54 10.90 -4.60 12.79
CA GLY A 54 9.50 -4.46 13.16
C GLY A 54 9.30 -4.19 14.64
N ILE A 55 8.23 -3.47 15.00
CA ILE A 55 7.84 -3.20 16.39
C ILE A 55 6.31 -3.17 16.50
N ALA A 56 5.79 -3.67 17.63
CA ALA A 56 4.39 -3.48 17.98
C ALA A 56 4.22 -2.19 18.79
N ILE A 57 3.22 -1.42 18.45
CA ILE A 57 2.87 -0.16 19.12
C ILE A 57 1.38 -0.12 19.45
N SER A 58 0.98 0.72 20.39
CA SER A 58 -0.44 1.05 20.57
C SER A 58 -0.94 1.88 19.39
N THR A 59 -2.17 1.62 18.93
CA THR A 59 -2.80 2.46 17.90
C THR A 59 -3.00 3.91 18.34
N LYS A 60 -2.97 4.17 19.64
CA LYS A 60 -3.01 5.54 20.22
C LYS A 60 -1.81 6.39 19.82
N ASP A 61 -0.69 5.76 19.45
CA ASP A 61 0.52 6.43 19.01
C ASP A 61 0.49 6.79 17.52
N ILE A 62 -0.49 6.25 16.76
CA ILE A 62 -0.67 6.57 15.34
C ILE A 62 -1.23 7.99 15.20
N VAL A 63 -0.54 8.80 14.43
CA VAL A 63 -0.91 10.18 14.18
C VAL A 63 -1.68 10.29 12.86
N ILE A 64 -2.95 10.71 12.93
CA ILE A 64 -3.73 11.08 11.75
C ILE A 64 -3.67 12.59 11.57
N ASN A 65 -3.19 13.03 10.42
CA ASN A 65 -2.94 14.42 10.07
C ASN A 65 -3.56 14.73 8.70
N ASP A 66 -4.54 15.61 8.66
CA ASP A 66 -5.27 15.98 7.44
C ASP A 66 -4.34 16.52 6.35
N LEU A 67 -3.24 17.20 6.75
CA LEU A 67 -2.25 17.71 5.81
C LEU A 67 -1.57 16.60 4.99
N MET A 68 -1.52 15.36 5.49
CA MET A 68 -1.00 14.24 4.71
C MET A 68 -1.86 13.98 3.49
N GLN A 69 -3.18 13.97 3.66
CA GLN A 69 -4.12 13.75 2.56
C GLN A 69 -4.21 14.97 1.63
N VAL A 70 -4.04 16.19 2.16
CA VAL A 70 -4.01 17.42 1.35
C VAL A 70 -2.88 17.37 0.32
N LYS A 71 -1.73 16.79 0.65
CA LYS A 71 -0.59 16.63 -0.28
C LYS A 71 -0.94 15.80 -1.53
N CYS A 72 -1.96 14.97 -1.47
CA CYS A 72 -2.45 14.25 -2.65
C CYS A 72 -3.17 15.15 -3.65
N ARG A 73 -3.68 16.30 -3.20
CA ARG A 73 -4.44 17.27 -4.02
C ARG A 73 -3.63 18.48 -4.42
N ILE A 74 -2.69 18.92 -3.56
CA ILE A 74 -1.98 20.20 -3.72
C ILE A 74 -0.47 20.03 -3.42
N PRO A 75 0.42 20.12 -4.43
CA PRO A 75 0.12 20.03 -5.87
C PRO A 75 -0.45 18.64 -6.21
N THR A 76 -1.19 18.52 -7.31
CA THR A 76 -1.87 17.26 -7.63
C THR A 76 -0.86 16.12 -7.77
N CYS A 77 -0.99 15.12 -6.88
CA CYS A 77 -0.22 13.88 -6.98
C CYS A 77 -0.71 13.06 -8.17
N TRP A 78 0.18 12.37 -8.85
CA TRP A 78 -0.18 11.47 -9.96
C TRP A 78 -1.12 10.35 -9.56
N GLY A 79 -1.01 9.87 -8.31
CA GLY A 79 -1.91 8.87 -7.76
C GLY A 79 -3.32 9.36 -7.50
N TYR A 80 -3.54 10.69 -7.50
CA TYR A 80 -4.86 11.24 -7.19
C TYR A 80 -5.91 10.78 -8.22
N ASN A 81 -6.99 10.19 -7.72
CA ASN A 81 -8.09 9.63 -8.52
C ASN A 81 -7.66 8.54 -9.53
N SER A 82 -6.49 7.91 -9.34
CA SER A 82 -5.96 6.91 -10.26
C SER A 82 -6.28 5.47 -9.86
N SER A 83 -6.59 5.23 -8.59
CA SER A 83 -6.94 3.90 -8.06
C SER A 83 -7.90 4.01 -6.88
N TYR A 84 -8.47 2.87 -6.44
CA TYR A 84 -9.28 2.80 -5.22
C TYR A 84 -8.49 3.00 -3.93
N PHE A 85 -7.16 2.97 -4.00
CA PHE A 85 -6.26 3.15 -2.87
C PHE A 85 -5.68 4.57 -2.76
N CYS A 86 -6.17 5.48 -3.60
CA CYS A 86 -5.81 6.89 -3.60
C CYS A 86 -7.06 7.77 -3.45
N PRO A 87 -6.91 8.98 -2.86
CA PRO A 87 -8.02 9.93 -2.79
C PRO A 87 -8.55 10.29 -4.20
N PRO A 88 -9.82 10.56 -4.35
CA PRO A 88 -10.88 10.65 -3.33
C PRO A 88 -11.57 9.29 -3.04
N ARG A 89 -11.04 8.16 -3.51
CA ARG A 89 -11.69 6.85 -3.48
C ARG A 89 -11.32 6.00 -2.27
N THR A 90 -10.29 6.37 -1.54
CA THR A 90 -9.88 5.74 -0.28
C THR A 90 -10.51 6.45 0.91
N ALA A 91 -10.38 5.87 2.10
CA ALA A 91 -10.86 6.48 3.33
C ALA A 91 -10.30 7.90 3.52
N THR A 92 -11.14 8.78 4.03
CA THR A 92 -10.72 10.12 4.46
C THR A 92 -9.93 10.03 5.76
N SER A 93 -9.20 11.09 6.10
CA SER A 93 -8.52 11.16 7.39
C SER A 93 -9.49 11.19 8.58
N GLU A 94 -10.71 11.66 8.39
CA GLU A 94 -11.76 11.61 9.41
C GLU A 94 -12.22 10.17 9.66
N GLU A 95 -12.60 9.45 8.61
CA GLU A 95 -12.93 8.03 8.68
C GLU A 95 -11.76 7.20 9.25
N MET A 96 -10.53 7.56 8.88
CA MET A 96 -9.35 6.83 9.37
C MET A 96 -9.12 7.03 10.88
N ARG A 97 -9.46 8.20 11.45
CA ARG A 97 -9.43 8.41 12.91
C ARG A 97 -10.38 7.48 13.64
N GLU A 98 -11.57 7.28 13.08
CA GLU A 98 -12.55 6.34 13.65
C GLU A 98 -12.07 4.89 13.51
N ILE A 99 -11.60 4.51 12.31
CA ILE A 99 -11.10 3.15 12.04
C ILE A 99 -9.95 2.78 13.00
N VAL A 100 -8.96 3.67 13.18
CA VAL A 100 -7.81 3.39 14.05
C VAL A 100 -8.22 3.16 15.50
N GLN A 101 -9.29 3.80 15.98
CA GLN A 101 -9.80 3.61 17.35
C GLN A 101 -10.40 2.22 17.58
N ASP A 102 -10.80 1.53 16.53
CA ASP A 102 -11.32 0.17 16.61
C ASP A 102 -10.23 -0.89 16.83
N TYR A 103 -8.96 -0.49 16.68
CA TYR A 103 -7.81 -1.37 16.84
C TYR A 103 -7.04 -1.03 18.12
N GLU A 104 -6.46 -2.04 18.76
CA GLU A 104 -5.65 -1.88 19.95
C GLU A 104 -4.17 -1.73 19.62
N TRP A 105 -3.70 -2.49 18.64
CA TRP A 105 -2.30 -2.59 18.29
C TRP A 105 -2.05 -2.30 16.81
N ALA A 106 -0.84 -1.84 16.54
CA ALA A 106 -0.31 -1.78 15.19
C ALA A 106 1.12 -2.35 15.17
N ILE A 107 1.44 -3.10 14.13
CA ILE A 107 2.80 -3.53 13.83
C ILE A 107 3.39 -2.54 12.84
N LEU A 108 4.46 -1.87 13.21
CA LEU A 108 5.26 -1.09 12.28
C LEU A 108 6.36 -1.96 11.69
N LEU A 109 6.46 -1.97 10.38
CA LEU A 109 7.57 -2.62 9.65
C LEU A 109 8.42 -1.56 8.96
N SER A 110 9.75 -1.64 9.15
CA SER A 110 10.71 -0.85 8.41
C SER A 110 11.06 -1.56 7.09
N ILE A 111 10.79 -0.89 5.98
CA ILE A 111 11.10 -1.37 4.63
C ILE A 111 11.83 -0.24 3.92
N PRO A 112 13.17 -0.23 3.97
CA PRO A 112 13.96 0.88 3.46
C PRO A 112 13.83 1.01 1.94
N PRO A 113 13.64 2.23 1.43
CA PRO A 113 13.77 2.50 0.00
C PRO A 113 15.23 2.34 -0.45
N PRO A 114 15.51 2.24 -1.75
CA PRO A 114 16.88 2.25 -2.26
C PRO A 114 17.68 3.45 -1.73
N ASP A 115 18.93 3.25 -1.35
CA ASP A 115 19.77 4.30 -0.73
C ASP A 115 20.14 5.43 -1.70
N GLU A 116 20.17 5.16 -2.98
CA GLU A 116 20.55 6.12 -4.01
C GLU A 116 19.45 7.15 -4.26
N PRO A 117 19.70 8.46 -4.05
CA PRO A 117 18.70 9.51 -4.27
C PRO A 117 18.21 9.59 -5.71
N ASP A 118 19.02 9.17 -6.66
CA ASP A 118 18.79 9.16 -8.09
C ASP A 118 18.50 7.77 -8.67
N ALA A 119 18.11 6.83 -7.79
CA ALA A 119 17.75 5.49 -8.21
C ALA A 119 16.79 5.51 -9.43
N PRO A 120 17.01 4.64 -10.44
CA PRO A 120 16.13 4.56 -11.60
C PRO A 120 14.67 4.36 -11.21
N TYR A 121 13.76 4.79 -12.06
CA TYR A 121 12.33 4.59 -11.84
C TYR A 121 11.98 3.12 -11.58
N ASP A 122 12.60 2.21 -12.32
CA ASP A 122 12.36 0.78 -12.16
C ASP A 122 12.69 0.28 -10.75
N ASP A 123 13.75 0.80 -10.12
CA ASP A 123 14.11 0.43 -8.74
C ASP A 123 13.08 0.95 -7.73
N ILE A 124 12.52 2.14 -7.95
CA ILE A 124 11.46 2.69 -7.12
C ILE A 124 10.17 1.87 -7.28
N PHE A 125 9.81 1.47 -8.50
CA PHE A 125 8.65 0.60 -8.73
C PHE A 125 8.84 -0.78 -8.12
N ASN A 126 10.01 -1.38 -8.30
CA ASN A 126 10.37 -2.66 -7.70
C ASN A 126 10.30 -2.58 -6.17
N TYR A 127 10.83 -1.50 -5.59
CA TYR A 127 10.71 -1.23 -4.17
C TYR A 127 9.25 -1.12 -3.71
N MET A 128 8.42 -0.33 -4.41
CA MET A 128 7.00 -0.19 -4.04
C MET A 128 6.24 -1.51 -4.14
N ASN A 129 6.53 -2.33 -5.14
CA ASN A 129 5.90 -3.63 -5.30
C ASN A 129 6.36 -4.60 -4.20
N ARG A 130 7.66 -4.64 -3.90
CA ARG A 130 8.21 -5.43 -2.80
C ARG A 130 7.60 -5.03 -1.45
N MET A 131 7.52 -3.73 -1.18
CA MET A 131 6.90 -3.21 0.04
C MET A 131 5.45 -3.67 0.17
N LYS A 132 4.65 -3.57 -0.91
CA LYS A 132 3.26 -4.03 -0.93
C LYS A 132 3.16 -5.53 -0.68
N GLU A 133 4.06 -6.31 -1.25
CA GLU A 133 4.12 -7.75 -1.04
C GLU A 133 4.43 -8.09 0.42
N ILE A 134 5.43 -7.45 1.03
CA ILE A 134 5.79 -7.67 2.44
C ILE A 134 4.60 -7.35 3.34
N ILE A 135 4.01 -6.17 3.19
CA ILE A 135 2.87 -5.73 4.02
C ILE A 135 1.66 -6.65 3.80
N GLY A 136 1.32 -6.95 2.55
CA GLY A 136 0.16 -7.81 2.24
C GLY A 136 0.33 -9.23 2.78
N ARG A 137 1.51 -9.82 2.69
CA ARG A 137 1.79 -11.16 3.24
C ARG A 137 1.76 -11.16 4.77
N THR A 138 2.31 -10.12 5.41
CA THR A 138 2.30 -10.03 6.87
C THR A 138 0.90 -9.79 7.41
N GLU A 139 0.06 -9.02 6.71
CA GLU A 139 -1.35 -8.87 7.04
C GLU A 139 -2.08 -10.22 6.96
N VAL A 140 -1.87 -10.98 5.88
CA VAL A 140 -2.45 -12.32 5.74
C VAL A 140 -1.98 -13.27 6.85
N GLU A 141 -0.70 -13.19 7.25
CA GLU A 141 -0.19 -13.95 8.39
C GLU A 141 -0.89 -13.56 9.69
N SER A 142 -1.14 -12.27 9.91
CA SER A 142 -1.92 -11.80 11.05
C SER A 142 -3.32 -12.44 11.06
N GLN A 143 -3.97 -12.52 9.90
CA GLN A 143 -5.29 -13.16 9.77
C GLN A 143 -5.22 -14.67 10.07
N TYR A 144 -4.21 -15.37 9.57
CA TYR A 144 -3.99 -16.79 9.90
C TYR A 144 -3.64 -17.02 11.38
N THR A 145 -3.05 -16.04 12.03
CA THR A 145 -2.79 -16.06 13.48
C THR A 145 -4.07 -15.84 14.30
N GLY A 146 -5.17 -15.45 13.67
CA GLY A 146 -6.49 -15.27 14.28
C GLY A 146 -6.99 -13.83 14.36
N TYR A 147 -6.20 -12.86 13.90
CA TYR A 147 -6.58 -11.44 13.85
C TYR A 147 -7.20 -11.11 12.50
N VAL A 148 -8.43 -11.56 12.28
CA VAL A 148 -9.11 -11.56 10.97
C VAL A 148 -9.38 -10.16 10.39
N ASP A 149 -9.44 -9.15 11.25
CA ASP A 149 -9.68 -7.76 10.86
C ASP A 149 -8.38 -6.95 10.65
N SER A 150 -7.23 -7.62 10.55
CA SER A 150 -5.96 -6.94 10.30
C SER A 150 -5.99 -6.14 9.00
N MET A 151 -5.40 -4.95 9.02
CA MET A 151 -5.36 -4.06 7.86
C MET A 151 -3.98 -3.41 7.69
N GLY A 152 -3.33 -3.68 6.59
CA GLY A 152 -2.01 -3.13 6.23
C GLY A 152 -2.10 -1.86 5.39
N PHE A 153 -1.08 -1.00 5.53
CA PHE A 153 -0.93 0.22 4.76
C PHE A 153 0.48 0.30 4.16
N THR A 154 0.58 0.97 3.03
CA THR A 154 1.83 1.03 2.23
C THR A 154 2.21 2.47 1.93
N GLY A 155 3.19 2.67 1.06
CA GLY A 155 3.57 3.98 0.54
C GLY A 155 3.36 4.08 -0.97
N GLY A 156 3.16 5.30 -1.43
CA GLY A 156 2.97 5.59 -2.84
C GLY A 156 1.67 5.05 -3.43
N PRO A 157 1.39 5.36 -4.68
CA PRO A 157 0.20 4.90 -5.38
C PRO A 157 0.29 3.41 -5.73
N CYS A 158 -0.85 2.81 -6.09
CA CYS A 158 -0.89 1.42 -6.55
C CYS A 158 -0.15 1.28 -7.88
N SER A 159 0.88 0.42 -7.92
CA SER A 159 1.73 0.16 -9.10
C SER A 159 1.64 -1.26 -9.65
N ILE A 160 0.86 -2.14 -9.01
CA ILE A 160 0.89 -3.59 -9.30
C ILE A 160 0.37 -3.94 -10.69
N CYS A 161 -0.56 -3.16 -11.24
CA CYS A 161 -1.09 -3.38 -12.59
C CYS A 161 -0.32 -2.60 -13.67
N GLY A 162 0.91 -2.17 -13.41
CA GLY A 162 1.73 -1.40 -14.35
C GLY A 162 1.27 0.03 -14.60
N MET A 163 0.32 0.53 -13.84
CA MET A 163 -0.25 1.89 -14.00
C MET A 163 0.73 3.02 -13.77
N PHE A 164 1.83 2.75 -13.12
CA PHE A 164 2.87 3.73 -12.83
C PHE A 164 4.19 3.34 -13.48
N SER A 165 4.13 2.64 -14.63
CA SER A 165 5.31 2.46 -15.46
C SER A 165 5.87 3.82 -15.90
N PRO A 166 7.17 3.90 -16.25
CA PRO A 166 7.76 5.14 -16.76
C PRO A 166 6.96 5.74 -17.92
N GLU A 167 6.43 4.91 -18.83
CA GLU A 167 5.62 5.33 -19.97
C GLU A 167 4.28 5.93 -19.53
N TRP A 168 3.65 5.36 -18.51
CA TRP A 168 2.40 5.88 -17.94
C TRP A 168 2.64 7.24 -17.30
N VAL A 169 3.71 7.36 -16.51
CA VAL A 169 4.10 8.61 -15.86
C VAL A 169 4.37 9.69 -16.90
N GLN A 170 5.15 9.37 -17.95
CA GLN A 170 5.44 10.30 -19.02
C GLN A 170 4.18 10.75 -19.76
N ALA A 171 3.28 9.81 -20.09
CA ALA A 171 2.01 10.14 -20.71
C ALA A 171 1.14 11.06 -19.83
N ARG A 172 1.19 10.88 -18.51
CA ARG A 172 0.48 11.74 -17.56
C ARG A 172 1.05 13.15 -17.48
N ILE A 173 2.38 13.28 -17.52
CA ILE A 173 3.07 14.58 -17.61
C ILE A 173 2.69 15.32 -18.90
N GLU A 174 2.57 14.61 -20.00
CA GLU A 174 2.16 15.15 -21.30
C GLU A 174 0.65 15.41 -21.41
N GLU A 175 -0.09 15.38 -20.30
CA GLU A 175 -1.55 15.59 -20.24
C GLU A 175 -2.36 14.64 -21.12
N LYS A 176 -1.77 13.54 -21.58
CA LYS A 176 -2.46 12.52 -22.34
C LYS A 176 -3.49 11.79 -21.49
N LYS A 177 -4.57 11.33 -22.12
CA LYS A 177 -5.49 10.39 -21.46
C LYS A 177 -4.75 9.08 -21.21
N VAL A 178 -4.53 8.76 -19.95
CA VAL A 178 -3.92 7.50 -19.55
C VAL A 178 -4.96 6.60 -18.90
N PRO A 179 -4.89 5.30 -19.14
CA PRO A 179 -5.80 4.37 -18.51
C PRO A 179 -5.62 4.45 -17.00
N HIS A 180 -6.72 4.60 -16.30
CA HIS A 180 -6.79 4.42 -14.86
C HIS A 180 -6.71 2.94 -14.52
N CYS A 181 -6.73 2.62 -13.23
CA CYS A 181 -6.86 1.23 -12.78
C CYS A 181 -7.93 0.51 -13.61
N PRO A 182 -7.64 -0.68 -14.15
CA PRO A 182 -8.60 -1.41 -14.98
C PRO A 182 -9.98 -1.58 -14.34
N LEU A 183 -10.04 -1.54 -13.01
CA LEU A 183 -11.28 -1.61 -12.25
C LEU A 183 -12.12 -0.33 -12.34
N ILE A 184 -11.47 0.83 -12.39
CA ILE A 184 -12.16 2.12 -12.50
C ILE A 184 -12.86 2.23 -13.87
N THR A 185 -12.23 1.69 -14.91
CA THR A 185 -12.74 1.78 -16.27
C THR A 185 -13.77 0.69 -16.63
N ARG A 186 -13.79 -0.42 -15.90
CA ARG A 186 -14.65 -1.58 -16.18
C ARG A 186 -15.89 -1.70 -15.32
N GLU A 187 -16.15 -0.71 -14.46
CA GLU A 187 -17.22 -0.78 -13.45
C GLU A 187 -17.12 -2.02 -12.52
N SER A 188 -15.98 -2.71 -12.54
CA SER A 188 -15.74 -3.85 -11.67
C SER A 188 -15.33 -3.36 -10.28
N ILE A 189 -15.96 -3.92 -9.27
CA ILE A 189 -15.70 -3.58 -7.85
C ILE A 189 -14.64 -4.46 -7.21
N VAL A 190 -14.11 -5.46 -7.91
CA VAL A 190 -13.17 -6.44 -7.35
C VAL A 190 -11.78 -6.23 -7.91
N CYS A 191 -10.84 -5.88 -7.04
CA CYS A 191 -9.43 -5.84 -7.39
C CYS A 191 -8.88 -7.27 -7.49
N LEU A 192 -8.40 -7.66 -8.67
CA LEU A 192 -7.78 -8.98 -8.87
C LEU A 192 -6.46 -9.13 -8.11
N GLN A 193 -5.90 -8.01 -7.64
CA GLN A 193 -4.65 -7.94 -6.87
C GLN A 193 -4.89 -7.49 -5.43
N PHE A 194 -6.08 -7.74 -4.89
CA PHE A 194 -6.46 -7.24 -3.57
C PHE A 194 -5.55 -7.74 -2.44
N TYR A 195 -4.89 -8.87 -2.59
CA TYR A 195 -3.91 -9.37 -1.62
C TYR A 195 -2.63 -8.52 -1.55
N HIS A 196 -2.29 -7.79 -2.62
CA HIS A 196 -1.07 -6.98 -2.70
C HIS A 196 -1.36 -5.47 -2.66
N CYS A 197 -2.61 -5.08 -2.90
CA CYS A 197 -2.99 -3.68 -2.95
C CYS A 197 -3.46 -3.19 -1.60
N ARG A 198 -2.75 -2.22 -1.05
CA ARG A 198 -3.12 -1.54 0.21
C ARG A 198 -3.06 -0.03 0.00
N PRO A 199 -3.89 0.74 0.72
CA PRO A 199 -3.82 2.19 0.66
C PRO A 199 -2.48 2.70 1.16
N ALA A 200 -2.03 3.81 0.59
CA ALA A 200 -0.86 4.50 1.12
C ALA A 200 -1.21 5.20 2.43
N THR A 201 -0.28 5.22 3.38
CA THR A 201 -0.45 5.89 4.67
C THR A 201 -0.87 7.36 4.50
N GLN A 202 -0.23 8.09 3.60
CA GLN A 202 -0.57 9.49 3.31
C GLN A 202 -1.96 9.64 2.68
N ALA A 203 -2.38 8.66 1.87
CA ALA A 203 -3.68 8.70 1.20
C ALA A 203 -4.86 8.66 2.18
N VAL A 204 -4.65 8.10 3.35
CA VAL A 204 -5.62 8.00 4.45
C VAL A 204 -5.30 8.95 5.63
N GLY A 205 -4.34 9.84 5.47
CA GLY A 205 -4.00 10.83 6.48
C GLY A 205 -3.05 10.37 7.58
N MET A 206 -2.47 9.15 7.51
CA MET A 206 -1.48 8.69 8.48
C MET A 206 -0.15 9.44 8.33
N ASP A 207 0.31 10.08 9.39
CA ASP A 207 1.61 10.77 9.47
C ASP A 207 2.65 9.84 10.10
N MET A 208 3.28 9.01 9.27
CA MET A 208 4.26 8.04 9.75
C MET A 208 5.53 8.68 10.30
N TYR A 209 5.86 9.90 9.88
CA TYR A 209 6.99 10.63 10.45
C TYR A 209 6.76 11.02 11.92
N LYS A 210 5.55 11.47 12.24
CA LYS A 210 5.19 11.75 13.63
C LYS A 210 4.96 10.48 14.42
N THR A 211 4.28 9.49 13.84
CA THR A 211 4.04 8.19 14.48
C THR A 211 5.35 7.54 14.91
N ALA A 212 6.31 7.41 14.01
CA ALA A 212 7.60 6.80 14.33
C ALA A 212 8.36 7.58 15.44
N ARG A 213 8.32 8.92 15.41
CA ARG A 213 8.92 9.74 16.46
C ARG A 213 8.25 9.56 17.82
N ASN A 214 6.93 9.42 17.86
CA ASN A 214 6.20 9.21 19.11
C ASN A 214 6.65 7.93 19.83
N VAL A 215 7.11 6.93 19.09
CA VAL A 215 7.54 5.62 19.62
C VAL A 215 9.05 5.42 19.60
N GLY A 216 9.84 6.47 19.37
CA GLY A 216 11.31 6.41 19.37
C GLY A 216 11.89 5.63 18.18
N TRP A 217 11.22 5.63 17.05
CA TRP A 217 11.58 4.86 15.83
C TRP A 217 12.04 5.75 14.68
N GLU A 218 12.48 6.98 14.96
CA GLU A 218 12.91 7.95 13.98
C GLU A 218 14.15 7.50 13.16
N GLU A 219 14.98 6.63 13.70
CA GLU A 219 16.13 6.08 13.00
C GLU A 219 15.76 5.22 11.77
N TYR A 220 14.53 4.68 11.76
CA TYR A 220 13.98 3.91 10.65
C TYR A 220 13.25 4.77 9.62
N LEU A 221 13.18 6.08 9.85
CA LEU A 221 12.57 7.00 8.90
C LEU A 221 13.56 7.39 7.81
N TYR A 222 13.07 7.34 6.58
CA TYR A 222 13.80 7.90 5.45
C TYR A 222 13.38 9.35 5.24
N PRO A 223 14.34 10.28 5.18
CA PRO A 223 14.02 11.68 4.93
C PRO A 223 13.39 11.83 3.54
N PRO A 224 12.52 12.84 3.36
CA PRO A 224 12.06 13.20 2.04
C PRO A 224 13.26 13.43 1.12
N ARG A 225 13.28 12.79 -0.04
CA ARG A 225 14.36 12.98 -0.99
C ARG A 225 14.30 14.37 -1.60
N PRO A 226 15.45 15.00 -1.89
CA PRO A 226 15.46 16.25 -2.60
C PRO A 226 14.86 16.06 -4.00
N VAL A 227 14.11 17.06 -4.46
CA VAL A 227 13.61 17.09 -5.83
C VAL A 227 14.82 17.24 -6.76
N VAL A 228 15.07 16.25 -7.58
CA VAL A 228 16.11 16.32 -8.62
C VAL A 228 15.49 16.91 -9.87
N GLU A 229 16.19 17.84 -10.50
CA GLU A 229 15.70 18.56 -11.70
C GLU A 229 15.32 17.54 -12.80
N GLY A 230 14.10 17.66 -13.32
CA GLY A 230 13.54 16.72 -14.31
C GLY A 230 12.91 15.46 -13.73
N ARG A 231 12.90 15.28 -12.42
CA ARG A 231 12.18 14.20 -11.72
C ARG A 231 11.10 14.76 -10.83
N THR A 232 9.91 14.21 -10.95
CA THR A 232 8.86 14.41 -9.96
C THR A 232 9.07 13.38 -8.87
N ASP A 233 9.95 13.68 -7.94
CA ASP A 233 10.32 12.74 -6.91
C ASP A 233 9.17 12.42 -5.99
N TRP A 234 9.19 11.20 -5.50
CA TRP A 234 8.23 10.60 -4.60
C TRP A 234 8.61 10.96 -3.14
N PRO A 235 8.30 12.16 -2.65
CA PRO A 235 8.77 12.60 -1.34
C PRO A 235 8.08 11.90 -0.17
N CYS A 236 7.26 10.89 -0.47
CA CYS A 236 6.28 10.35 0.47
C CYS A 236 6.51 8.88 0.83
N LEU A 237 7.74 8.39 0.80
CA LEU A 237 8.06 7.03 1.23
C LEU A 237 8.79 7.07 2.58
N PRO A 238 8.07 7.00 3.71
CA PRO A 238 8.67 7.16 5.04
C PRO A 238 9.57 5.98 5.45
N GLY A 239 9.54 4.87 4.70
CA GLY A 239 10.26 3.64 5.05
C GLY A 239 9.62 2.81 6.16
N VAL A 240 8.64 3.35 6.86
CA VAL A 240 7.91 2.69 7.96
C VAL A 240 6.43 2.60 7.61
N TYR A 241 5.87 1.40 7.74
CA TYR A 241 4.49 1.11 7.32
C TYR A 241 3.76 0.28 8.37
N PRO A 242 2.50 0.63 8.70
CA PRO A 242 1.74 -0.05 9.74
C PRO A 242 0.86 -1.18 9.21
N ILE A 243 0.62 -2.16 10.07
CA ILE A 243 -0.47 -3.13 9.98
C ILE A 243 -1.28 -3.00 11.26
N LEU A 244 -2.53 -2.58 11.16
CA LEU A 244 -3.46 -2.57 12.29
C LEU A 244 -3.87 -4.01 12.62
N VAL A 245 -3.92 -4.33 13.91
CA VAL A 245 -4.21 -5.68 14.42
C VAL A 245 -5.29 -5.62 15.49
N LYS A 246 -6.34 -6.43 15.30
CA LYS A 246 -7.50 -6.53 16.19
C LYS A 246 -7.93 -7.97 16.38
#